data_9367cadebde44ee54f783068a213d859
#
_entry.id   9367cadebde44ee54f783068a213d859
#
_cell.length_a   1.000
_cell.length_b   1.000
_cell.length_c   1.000
_cell.angle_alpha   90.00
_cell.angle_beta   90.00
_cell.angle_gamma   90.00
#
_symmetry.space_group_name_H-M   'P 1'
#
loop_
_entity.id
_entity.type
_entity.pdbx_description
1 polymer ?
#
loop_
_entity_poly.entity_id
_entity_poly.type
_entity_poly.pdbx_seq_one_letter_code
_entity_poly.pdbx_strand_id
1 'polypeptide(L)'
;RNGYQDQGEVGLPGVRIATVNGLLVTTDQYGRYHITCADVPNADRGSNFILKLDERTLPSGYRMTTENPRVKRVTRGKMSKFNFGASIHRVVRLDLGGSVFEASSRRLRDSMMPQMEAMLESLKGEASILRLSYLGRNESPDLVDARLDWVRRWVDKRWSEMDCCYELVIETETFWRDGRPPARGTGVVEVRP
;
A
#
# COMPACT_ATOMS: atom_id res chain seq x y z
N ARG A 1 9.64 15.69 5.78
CA ARG A 1 8.21 15.42 5.53
C ARG A 1 7.39 16.61 6.06
N ASN A 2 7.39 17.72 5.32
CA ASN A 2 6.79 19.00 5.75
C ASN A 2 5.50 19.35 4.96
N GLY A 3 5.11 18.54 3.97
CA GLY A 3 3.93 18.78 3.12
C GLY A 3 4.12 19.89 2.07
N TYR A 4 5.35 20.34 1.86
CA TYR A 4 5.73 21.29 0.82
C TYR A 4 6.78 20.63 -0.07
N GLN A 5 6.82 21.06 -1.34
CA GLN A 5 7.87 20.64 -2.25
C GLN A 5 9.11 21.51 -1.98
N ASP A 6 10.18 20.88 -1.52
CA ASP A 6 11.47 21.52 -1.29
C ASP A 6 12.32 21.53 -2.57
N GLN A 7 13.36 22.36 -2.58
CA GLN A 7 14.25 22.45 -3.71
C GLN A 7 14.99 21.11 -3.93
N GLY A 8 14.85 20.54 -5.13
CA GLY A 8 15.39 19.22 -5.47
C GLY A 8 14.40 18.07 -5.37
N GLU A 9 13.22 18.27 -4.80
CA GLU A 9 12.15 17.26 -4.83
C GLU A 9 11.46 17.24 -6.20
N VAL A 10 11.31 16.03 -6.74
CA VAL A 10 10.68 15.80 -8.04
C VAL A 10 9.20 15.55 -7.85
N GLY A 11 8.35 16.23 -8.62
CA GLY A 11 6.92 15.95 -8.64
C GLY A 11 6.60 14.62 -9.33
N LEU A 12 5.53 13.97 -8.90
CA LEU A 12 5.11 12.68 -9.44
C LEU A 12 4.09 12.87 -10.58
N PRO A 13 4.44 12.51 -11.84
CA PRO A 13 3.54 12.59 -12.97
C PRO A 13 2.54 11.42 -12.98
N GLY A 14 1.40 11.63 -13.67
CA GLY A 14 0.42 10.56 -13.91
C GLY A 14 -0.43 10.17 -12.70
N VAL A 15 -0.31 10.89 -11.58
CA VAL A 15 -1.09 10.63 -10.37
C VAL A 15 -2.49 11.22 -10.50
N ARG A 16 -3.53 10.42 -10.22
CA ARG A 16 -4.92 10.87 -10.31
C ARG A 16 -5.41 11.45 -8.99
N ILE A 17 -6.16 12.56 -9.13
CA ILE A 17 -6.78 13.27 -8.02
C ILE A 17 -8.26 13.42 -8.35
N ALA A 18 -9.12 13.09 -7.40
CA ALA A 18 -10.58 13.17 -7.52
C ALA A 18 -11.15 14.29 -6.64
N THR A 19 -12.16 14.99 -7.16
CA THR A 19 -13.04 15.84 -6.37
C THR A 19 -14.28 15.08 -5.91
N VAL A 20 -15.02 15.61 -4.94
CA VAL A 20 -16.32 15.04 -4.50
C VAL A 20 -17.37 15.01 -5.59
N ASN A 21 -17.25 15.88 -6.59
CA ASN A 21 -18.19 15.96 -7.71
C ASN A 21 -17.83 15.00 -8.85
N GLY A 22 -16.84 14.12 -8.65
CA GLY A 22 -16.45 13.13 -9.63
C GLY A 22 -15.49 13.62 -10.72
N LEU A 23 -15.02 14.88 -10.65
CA LEU A 23 -13.97 15.35 -11.55
C LEU A 23 -12.66 14.63 -11.23
N LEU A 24 -12.03 14.06 -12.27
CA LEU A 24 -10.72 13.43 -12.19
C LEU A 24 -9.69 14.30 -12.90
N VAL A 25 -8.62 14.62 -12.20
CA VAL A 25 -7.48 15.37 -12.73
C VAL A 25 -6.22 14.53 -12.58
N THR A 26 -5.35 14.57 -13.59
CA THR A 26 -4.08 13.84 -13.57
C THR A 26 -2.93 14.85 -13.50
N THR A 27 -1.92 14.54 -12.71
CA THR A 27 -0.73 15.39 -12.61
C THR A 27 0.09 15.38 -13.91
N ASP A 28 0.62 16.54 -14.27
CA ASP A 28 1.51 16.73 -15.42
C ASP A 28 2.92 16.11 -15.18
N GLN A 29 3.81 16.28 -16.18
CA GLN A 29 5.19 15.79 -16.10
C GLN A 29 5.99 16.35 -14.91
N TYR A 30 5.53 17.44 -14.30
CA TYR A 30 6.16 18.08 -13.13
C TYR A 30 5.40 17.80 -11.83
N GLY A 31 4.42 16.89 -11.84
CA GLY A 31 3.57 16.57 -10.68
C GLY A 31 2.54 17.64 -10.33
N ARG A 32 2.24 18.58 -11.25
CA ARG A 32 1.30 19.68 -11.01
C ARG A 32 -0.08 19.35 -11.58
N TYR A 33 -1.10 19.90 -10.98
CA TYR A 33 -2.47 19.81 -11.46
C TYR A 33 -3.22 21.11 -11.22
N HIS A 34 -4.28 21.35 -11.97
CA HIS A 34 -5.11 22.53 -11.86
C HIS A 34 -6.60 22.13 -11.88
N ILE A 35 -7.36 22.78 -11.00
CA ILE A 35 -8.82 22.66 -10.94
C ILE A 35 -9.39 24.06 -11.03
N THR A 36 -10.34 24.28 -11.93
CA THR A 36 -10.97 25.58 -12.15
C THR A 36 -11.89 25.95 -10.98
N CYS A 37 -12.08 27.24 -10.71
CA CYS A 37 -12.97 27.70 -9.65
C CYS A 37 -14.47 27.46 -9.94
N ALA A 38 -14.83 27.04 -11.15
CA ALA A 38 -16.20 26.64 -11.49
C ALA A 38 -16.71 25.44 -10.67
N ASP A 39 -15.78 24.62 -10.16
CA ASP A 39 -16.09 23.42 -9.37
C ASP A 39 -16.33 23.71 -7.87
N VAL A 40 -16.27 24.97 -7.46
CA VAL A 40 -16.50 25.37 -6.06
C VAL A 40 -17.99 25.65 -5.85
N PRO A 41 -18.71 24.90 -5.00
CA PRO A 41 -20.17 25.00 -4.87
C PRO A 41 -20.68 26.36 -4.39
N ASN A 42 -19.96 27.01 -3.50
CA ASN A 42 -20.30 28.36 -3.02
C ASN A 42 -19.05 29.23 -2.98
N ALA A 43 -18.84 29.97 -4.05
CA ALA A 43 -17.64 30.75 -4.24
C ALA A 43 -17.61 32.04 -3.40
N ASP A 44 -18.74 32.62 -3.05
CA ASP A 44 -18.82 33.92 -2.37
C ASP A 44 -18.62 33.81 -0.87
N ARG A 45 -19.24 32.80 -0.24
CA ARG A 45 -19.08 32.53 1.21
C ARG A 45 -17.92 31.59 1.53
N GLY A 46 -17.36 30.96 0.49
CA GLY A 46 -16.39 29.89 0.62
C GLY A 46 -17.03 28.55 0.97
N SER A 47 -16.47 27.50 0.44
CA SER A 47 -16.89 26.11 0.67
C SER A 47 -15.70 25.25 1.05
N ASN A 48 -15.94 24.20 1.81
CA ASN A 48 -14.96 23.15 1.98
C ASN A 48 -14.79 22.38 0.67
N PHE A 49 -13.59 22.41 0.14
CA PHE A 49 -13.21 21.71 -1.06
C PHE A 49 -12.36 20.49 -0.68
N ILE A 50 -12.77 19.33 -1.16
CA ILE A 50 -12.15 18.05 -0.78
C ILE A 50 -11.51 17.45 -2.01
N LEU A 51 -10.24 17.13 -1.88
CA LEU A 51 -9.47 16.42 -2.91
C LEU A 51 -8.95 15.11 -2.33
N LYS A 52 -9.14 14.04 -3.09
CA LYS A 52 -8.63 12.71 -2.76
C LYS A 52 -7.66 12.24 -3.85
N LEU A 53 -6.43 11.94 -3.47
CA LEU A 53 -5.47 11.31 -4.35
C LEU A 53 -5.78 9.81 -4.44
N ASP A 54 -5.78 9.26 -5.66
CA ASP A 54 -5.90 7.82 -5.89
C ASP A 54 -4.52 7.16 -5.70
N GLU A 55 -4.30 6.59 -4.54
CA GLU A 55 -3.02 5.99 -4.14
C GLU A 55 -2.58 4.83 -5.05
N ARG A 56 -3.54 4.20 -5.75
CA ARG A 56 -3.23 3.14 -6.74
C ARG A 56 -2.50 3.65 -7.97
N THR A 57 -2.49 4.97 -8.18
CA THR A 57 -1.78 5.62 -9.28
C THR A 57 -0.39 6.11 -8.90
N LEU A 58 -0.02 5.99 -7.63
CA LEU A 58 1.35 6.24 -7.19
C LEU A 58 2.30 5.20 -7.80
N PRO A 59 3.51 5.60 -8.18
CA PRO A 59 4.53 4.65 -8.60
C PRO A 59 4.83 3.62 -7.51
N SER A 60 5.25 2.43 -7.91
CA SER A 60 5.59 1.36 -6.96
C SER A 60 6.64 1.82 -5.94
N GLY A 61 6.39 1.53 -4.67
CA GLY A 61 7.26 1.94 -3.57
C GLY A 61 6.96 3.31 -2.98
N TYR A 62 6.09 4.11 -3.60
CA TYR A 62 5.68 5.40 -3.01
C TYR A 62 4.51 5.22 -2.06
N ARG A 63 4.56 5.98 -0.96
CA ARG A 63 3.49 6.07 0.06
C ARG A 63 3.21 7.53 0.39
N MET A 64 1.94 7.80 0.70
CA MET A 64 1.52 9.12 1.11
C MET A 64 2.17 9.53 2.43
N THR A 65 2.64 10.78 2.50
CA THR A 65 3.16 11.40 3.73
C THR A 65 2.24 12.49 4.26
N THR A 66 1.19 12.82 3.51
CA THR A 66 0.18 13.81 3.87
C THR A 66 -1.18 13.16 4.00
N GLU A 67 -2.09 13.85 4.68
CA GLU A 67 -3.50 13.41 4.78
C GLU A 67 -4.14 13.19 3.41
N ASN A 68 -4.97 12.17 3.29
CA ASN A 68 -5.75 11.83 2.11
C ASN A 68 -7.13 11.29 2.54
N PRO A 69 -8.23 12.01 2.31
CA PRO A 69 -8.36 13.24 1.52
C PRO A 69 -7.85 14.50 2.22
N ARG A 70 -7.56 15.54 1.43
CA ARG A 70 -7.27 16.88 1.94
C ARG A 70 -8.48 17.78 1.81
N VAL A 71 -8.74 18.53 2.87
CA VAL A 71 -9.88 19.47 2.94
C VAL A 71 -9.36 20.87 3.19
N LYS A 72 -9.78 21.83 2.37
CA LYS A 72 -9.54 23.26 2.60
C LYS A 72 -10.76 24.09 2.28
N ARG A 73 -10.97 25.17 3.02
CA ARG A 73 -11.97 26.17 2.65
C ARG A 73 -11.42 27.03 1.51
N VAL A 74 -12.17 27.13 0.43
CA VAL A 74 -11.83 27.91 -0.76
C VAL A 74 -12.90 28.95 -1.05
N THR A 75 -12.48 30.11 -1.57
CA THR A 75 -13.35 31.24 -1.96
C THR A 75 -12.96 31.70 -3.34
N ARG A 76 -13.90 32.38 -4.04
CA ARG A 76 -13.62 32.99 -5.34
C ARG A 76 -12.51 34.04 -5.26
N GLY A 77 -11.75 34.17 -6.33
CA GLY A 77 -10.70 35.21 -6.46
C GLY A 77 -9.40 34.91 -5.72
N LYS A 78 -9.31 33.79 -4.99
CA LYS A 78 -8.10 33.38 -4.29
C LYS A 78 -7.60 32.02 -4.79
N MET A 79 -6.35 31.97 -5.25
CA MET A 79 -5.71 30.71 -5.58
C MET A 79 -5.39 29.94 -4.31
N SER A 80 -5.88 28.72 -4.21
CA SER A 80 -5.58 27.81 -3.09
C SER A 80 -4.69 26.67 -3.56
N LYS A 81 -3.63 26.40 -2.83
CA LYS A 81 -2.72 25.28 -3.11
C LYS A 81 -3.12 24.07 -2.27
N PHE A 82 -3.24 22.91 -2.92
CA PHE A 82 -3.43 21.60 -2.30
C PHE A 82 -2.24 20.75 -2.70
N ASN A 83 -1.32 20.54 -1.79
CA ASN A 83 -0.16 19.70 -2.05
C ASN A 83 -0.38 18.32 -1.42
N PHE A 84 -0.05 17.30 -2.16
CA PHE A 84 0.05 15.93 -1.64
C PHE A 84 1.53 15.56 -1.60
N GLY A 85 1.98 15.02 -0.49
CA GLY A 85 3.34 14.52 -0.33
C GLY A 85 3.35 13.00 -0.39
N ALA A 86 4.36 12.46 -1.02
CA ALA A 86 4.65 11.03 -1.03
C ALA A 86 6.15 10.82 -0.89
N SER A 87 6.54 9.73 -0.26
CA SER A 87 7.94 9.32 -0.17
C SER A 87 8.12 7.92 -0.69
N ILE A 88 9.30 7.65 -1.22
CA ILE A 88 9.68 6.31 -1.62
C ILE A 88 10.08 5.50 -0.38
N HIS A 89 9.63 4.25 -0.33
CA HIS A 89 10.03 3.27 0.65
C HIS A 89 10.81 2.15 -0.06
N ARG A 90 11.77 1.54 0.64
CA ARG A 90 12.45 0.34 0.15
C ARG A 90 11.42 -0.77 -0.02
N VAL A 91 11.36 -1.38 -1.21
CA VAL A 91 10.50 -2.53 -1.47
C VAL A 91 11.32 -3.81 -1.38
N VAL A 92 10.97 -4.67 -0.45
CA VAL A 92 11.54 -6.01 -0.34
C VAL A 92 10.47 -7.03 -0.63
N ARG A 93 10.73 -7.92 -1.55
CA ARG A 93 9.81 -8.99 -1.93
C ARG A 93 10.23 -10.30 -1.27
N LEU A 94 9.27 -10.97 -0.65
CA LEU A 94 9.41 -12.30 -0.11
C LEU A 94 8.54 -13.26 -0.91
N ASP A 95 9.18 -14.13 -1.69
CA ASP A 95 8.49 -15.14 -2.47
C ASP A 95 8.19 -16.37 -1.61
N LEU A 96 6.91 -16.71 -1.51
CA LEU A 96 6.38 -17.82 -0.73
C LEU A 96 5.77 -18.87 -1.65
N GLY A 97 5.79 -20.10 -1.21
CA GLY A 97 5.12 -21.23 -1.87
C GLY A 97 4.85 -22.35 -0.88
N GLY A 98 4.10 -23.36 -1.28
CA GLY A 98 3.70 -24.46 -0.38
C GLY A 98 4.85 -25.18 0.33
N SER A 99 6.05 -25.18 -0.27
CA SER A 99 7.22 -25.86 0.28
C SER A 99 7.79 -25.25 1.57
N VAL A 100 7.56 -23.95 1.81
CA VAL A 100 8.06 -23.27 3.01
C VAL A 100 7.14 -23.43 4.22
N PHE A 101 5.94 -24.00 3.99
CA PHE A 101 4.98 -24.29 5.05
C PHE A 101 4.98 -25.76 5.46
N GLU A 102 4.48 -26.06 6.64
CA GLU A 102 4.16 -27.42 7.03
C GLU A 102 3.07 -28.01 6.14
N ALA A 103 3.03 -29.32 5.98
CA ALA A 103 2.06 -29.97 5.11
C ALA A 103 0.63 -29.67 5.58
N SER A 104 -0.23 -29.21 4.65
CA SER A 104 -1.63 -28.85 4.91
C SER A 104 -1.84 -27.87 6.06
N SER A 105 -0.79 -27.12 6.46
CA SER A 105 -0.82 -26.15 7.56
C SER A 105 -0.64 -24.73 7.00
N ARG A 106 -1.08 -23.77 7.81
CA ARG A 106 -0.81 -22.34 7.60
C ARG A 106 0.52 -21.88 8.20
N ARG A 107 1.16 -22.73 9.01
CA ARG A 107 2.38 -22.40 9.75
C ARG A 107 3.61 -22.59 8.86
N LEU A 108 4.54 -21.61 8.91
CA LEU A 108 5.87 -21.76 8.33
C LEU A 108 6.65 -22.85 9.05
N ARG A 109 7.51 -23.54 8.32
CA ARG A 109 8.45 -24.50 8.89
C ARG A 109 9.45 -23.80 9.80
N ASP A 110 9.81 -24.42 10.89
CA ASP A 110 10.76 -23.85 11.86
C ASP A 110 12.13 -23.53 11.21
N SER A 111 12.50 -24.27 10.17
CA SER A 111 13.73 -24.01 9.39
C SER A 111 13.74 -22.66 8.67
N MET A 112 12.58 -22.05 8.45
CA MET A 112 12.46 -20.74 7.80
C MET A 112 12.59 -19.56 8.77
N MET A 113 12.40 -19.81 10.08
CA MET A 113 12.37 -18.75 11.09
C MET A 113 13.66 -17.92 11.15
N PRO A 114 14.87 -18.52 11.12
CA PRO A 114 16.11 -17.72 11.14
C PRO A 114 16.23 -16.78 9.93
N GLN A 115 15.78 -17.22 8.74
CA GLN A 115 15.81 -16.41 7.53
C GLN A 115 14.81 -15.25 7.61
N MET A 116 13.63 -15.49 8.17
CA MET A 116 12.62 -14.47 8.40
C MET A 116 13.10 -13.40 9.39
N GLU A 117 13.75 -13.81 10.46
CA GLU A 117 14.34 -12.90 11.44
C GLU A 117 15.47 -12.06 10.85
N ALA A 118 16.39 -12.68 10.11
CA ALA A 118 17.47 -11.96 9.42
C ALA A 118 16.95 -10.96 8.39
N MET A 119 15.87 -11.30 7.67
CA MET A 119 15.21 -10.38 6.77
C MET A 119 14.64 -9.17 7.51
N LEU A 120 13.89 -9.38 8.60
CA LEU A 120 13.34 -8.28 9.41
C LEU A 120 14.43 -7.39 9.97
N GLU A 121 15.53 -7.98 10.45
CA GLU A 121 16.68 -7.21 10.92
C GLU A 121 17.26 -6.30 9.83
N SER A 122 17.30 -6.77 8.58
CA SER A 122 17.78 -5.96 7.45
C SER A 122 16.87 -4.79 7.08
N LEU A 123 15.61 -4.82 7.50
CA LEU A 123 14.61 -3.77 7.20
C LEU A 123 14.60 -2.64 8.25
N LYS A 124 15.27 -2.81 9.39
CA LYS A 124 15.25 -1.82 10.49
C LYS A 124 15.85 -0.45 10.11
N GLY A 125 16.71 -0.40 9.11
CA GLY A 125 17.48 0.79 8.78
C GLY A 125 16.71 1.90 8.08
N GLU A 126 15.54 1.61 7.49
CA GLU A 126 14.76 2.56 6.70
C GLU A 126 13.29 2.15 6.55
N ALA A 127 12.43 3.11 6.23
CA ALA A 127 11.03 2.84 5.95
C ALA A 127 10.89 1.89 4.76
N SER A 128 10.19 0.78 4.95
CA SER A 128 10.19 -0.34 4.01
C SER A 128 8.78 -0.85 3.73
N ILE A 129 8.62 -1.43 2.53
CA ILE A 129 7.44 -2.20 2.11
C ILE A 129 7.88 -3.64 1.97
N LEU A 130 7.32 -4.53 2.78
CA LEU A 130 7.49 -5.97 2.63
C LEU A 130 6.34 -6.52 1.80
N ARG A 131 6.65 -6.98 0.59
CA ARG A 131 5.69 -7.59 -0.31
C ARG A 131 5.77 -9.10 -0.21
N LEU A 132 4.73 -9.71 0.35
CA LEU A 132 4.59 -11.15 0.46
C LEU A 132 3.93 -11.67 -0.82
N SER A 133 4.71 -12.32 -1.68
CA SER A 133 4.24 -12.88 -2.95
C SER A 133 4.07 -14.39 -2.81
N TYR A 134 2.85 -14.90 -2.98
CA TYR A 134 2.59 -16.34 -2.93
C TYR A 134 2.35 -16.91 -4.31
N LEU A 135 3.11 -17.95 -4.65
CA LEU A 135 2.89 -18.74 -5.87
C LEU A 135 2.09 -20.00 -5.52
N GLY A 136 0.78 -19.94 -5.69
CA GLY A 136 -0.14 -21.07 -5.53
C GLY A 136 -0.01 -22.05 -6.71
N ARG A 137 -0.07 -23.35 -6.39
CA ARG A 137 -0.09 -24.44 -7.38
C ARG A 137 -1.41 -25.18 -7.30
N ASN A 138 -1.52 -26.13 -6.38
CA ASN A 138 -2.69 -26.99 -6.20
C ASN A 138 -3.41 -26.74 -4.86
N GLU A 139 -2.93 -25.77 -4.08
CA GLU A 139 -3.54 -25.41 -2.80
C GLU A 139 -4.87 -24.69 -3.00
N SER A 140 -5.80 -24.86 -2.06
CA SER A 140 -7.04 -24.08 -2.07
C SER A 140 -6.74 -22.59 -1.84
N PRO A 141 -7.51 -21.68 -2.46
CA PRO A 141 -7.36 -20.23 -2.20
C PRO A 141 -7.46 -19.90 -0.70
N ASP A 142 -8.38 -20.53 0.01
CA ASP A 142 -8.57 -20.31 1.46
C ASP A 142 -7.34 -20.69 2.29
N LEU A 143 -6.62 -21.75 1.89
CA LEU A 143 -5.36 -22.13 2.54
C LEU A 143 -4.24 -21.13 2.22
N VAL A 144 -4.18 -20.63 0.99
CA VAL A 144 -3.20 -19.61 0.58
C VAL A 144 -3.41 -18.31 1.36
N ASP A 145 -4.65 -17.87 1.47
CA ASP A 145 -5.02 -16.67 2.24
C ASP A 145 -4.68 -16.86 3.73
N ALA A 146 -5.00 -18.02 4.31
CA ALA A 146 -4.69 -18.33 5.70
C ALA A 146 -3.17 -18.35 5.98
N ARG A 147 -2.36 -18.79 5.01
CA ARG A 147 -0.88 -18.78 5.07
C ARG A 147 -0.33 -17.35 5.02
N LEU A 148 -0.79 -16.55 4.07
CA LEU A 148 -0.40 -15.14 3.97
C LEU A 148 -0.77 -14.36 5.23
N ASP A 149 -1.98 -14.56 5.76
CA ASP A 149 -2.44 -13.96 7.00
C ASP A 149 -1.62 -14.39 8.22
N TRP A 150 -1.17 -15.64 8.24
CA TRP A 150 -0.31 -16.12 9.32
C TRP A 150 1.07 -15.44 9.27
N VAL A 151 1.70 -15.38 8.08
CA VAL A 151 2.99 -14.71 7.89
C VAL A 151 2.89 -13.23 8.23
N ARG A 152 1.85 -12.54 7.74
CA ARG A 152 1.60 -11.13 8.03
C ARG A 152 1.53 -10.88 9.54
N ARG A 153 0.68 -11.63 10.26
CA ARG A 153 0.55 -11.48 11.73
C ARG A 153 1.83 -11.79 12.48
N TRP A 154 2.59 -12.77 12.00
CA TRP A 154 3.88 -13.09 12.59
C TRP A 154 4.87 -11.92 12.40
N VAL A 155 4.95 -11.35 11.20
CA VAL A 155 5.78 -10.19 10.90
C VAL A 155 5.36 -8.98 11.73
N ASP A 156 4.06 -8.64 11.74
CA ASP A 156 3.52 -7.50 12.50
C ASP A 156 3.89 -7.61 13.99
N LYS A 157 3.67 -8.80 14.57
CA LYS A 157 4.01 -9.07 15.97
C LYS A 157 5.51 -8.91 16.22
N ARG A 158 6.32 -9.55 15.39
CA ARG A 158 7.78 -9.54 15.57
C ARG A 158 8.36 -8.14 15.38
N TRP A 159 7.84 -7.39 14.40
CA TRP A 159 8.23 -6.01 14.16
C TRP A 159 7.91 -5.12 15.35
N SER A 160 6.74 -5.26 15.95
CA SER A 160 6.37 -4.50 17.15
C SER A 160 7.25 -4.83 18.38
N GLU A 161 7.76 -6.06 18.49
CA GLU A 161 8.66 -6.48 19.56
C GLU A 161 10.10 -5.97 19.37
N MET A 162 10.47 -5.59 18.14
CA MET A 162 11.83 -5.14 17.82
C MET A 162 12.12 -3.69 18.19
N ASP A 163 11.15 -2.95 18.73
CA ASP A 163 11.26 -1.53 19.11
C ASP A 163 11.86 -0.65 18.01
N CYS A 164 11.36 -0.80 16.80
CA CYS A 164 11.89 -0.21 15.59
C CYS A 164 11.21 1.12 15.25
N CYS A 165 12.02 2.11 14.85
CA CYS A 165 11.57 3.50 14.61
C CYS A 165 11.04 3.78 13.20
N TYR A 166 11.12 2.85 12.25
CA TYR A 166 10.65 3.06 10.89
C TYR A 166 9.36 2.30 10.61
N GLU A 167 8.55 2.87 9.71
CA GLU A 167 7.32 2.25 9.25
C GLU A 167 7.62 1.02 8.38
N LEU A 168 6.99 -0.09 8.69
CA LEU A 168 6.94 -1.28 7.84
C LEU A 168 5.53 -1.46 7.32
N VAL A 169 5.37 -1.39 6.00
CA VAL A 169 4.10 -1.69 5.33
C VAL A 169 4.15 -3.09 4.75
N ILE A 170 3.15 -3.92 5.05
CA ILE A 170 3.07 -5.28 4.53
C ILE A 170 2.00 -5.35 3.45
N GLU A 171 2.41 -5.72 2.24
CA GLU A 171 1.54 -5.99 1.10
C GLU A 171 1.50 -7.49 0.83
N THR A 172 0.35 -7.99 0.41
CA THR A 172 0.19 -9.40 0.02
C THR A 172 -0.26 -9.48 -1.43
N GLU A 173 0.33 -10.38 -2.20
CA GLU A 173 -0.09 -10.67 -3.56
C GLU A 173 -0.05 -12.19 -3.80
N THR A 174 -0.99 -12.69 -4.58
CA THR A 174 -1.10 -14.11 -4.91
C THR A 174 -1.05 -14.31 -6.41
N PHE A 175 -0.17 -15.18 -6.87
CA PHE A 175 -0.08 -15.63 -8.24
C PHE A 175 -0.44 -17.12 -8.30
N TRP A 176 -1.09 -17.52 -9.38
CA TRP A 176 -1.41 -18.91 -9.63
C TRP A 176 -0.64 -19.40 -10.83
N ARG A 177 0.00 -20.57 -10.72
CA ARG A 177 0.84 -21.12 -11.78
C ARG A 177 0.09 -21.23 -13.11
N ASP A 178 -1.18 -21.60 -13.08
CA ASP A 178 -2.02 -21.78 -14.27
C ASP A 178 -2.85 -20.52 -14.59
N GLY A 179 -2.48 -19.37 -14.03
CA GLY A 179 -3.14 -18.08 -14.24
C GLY A 179 -4.53 -17.95 -13.59
N ARG A 180 -5.04 -19.01 -12.96
CA ARG A 180 -6.33 -19.02 -12.25
C ARG A 180 -6.23 -19.78 -10.94
N PRO A 181 -6.93 -19.34 -9.87
CA PRO A 181 -7.06 -20.15 -8.68
C PRO A 181 -7.80 -21.46 -9.01
N PRO A 182 -7.46 -22.59 -8.36
CA PRO A 182 -8.24 -23.82 -8.49
C PRO A 182 -9.69 -23.54 -8.09
N ALA A 183 -10.64 -24.21 -8.72
CA ALA A 183 -12.06 -24.11 -8.36
C ALA A 183 -12.22 -24.37 -6.86
N ARG A 184 -13.00 -23.54 -6.17
CA ARG A 184 -13.35 -23.79 -4.76
C ARG A 184 -14.06 -25.14 -4.68
N GLY A 185 -13.30 -26.17 -4.34
CA GLY A 185 -13.86 -27.48 -4.11
C GLY A 185 -14.72 -27.45 -2.84
N THR A 186 -15.86 -28.08 -2.88
CA THR A 186 -16.71 -28.37 -1.70
C THR A 186 -16.07 -29.42 -0.77
N GLY A 187 -14.75 -29.44 -0.67
CA GLY A 187 -13.99 -30.30 0.24
C GLY A 187 -13.79 -29.57 1.56
N VAL A 188 -14.42 -30.07 2.60
CA VAL A 188 -14.14 -29.70 3.99
C VAL A 188 -12.67 -30.01 4.28
N VAL A 189 -11.81 -29.00 4.23
CA VAL A 189 -10.45 -29.13 4.74
C VAL A 189 -10.53 -28.82 6.23
N GLU A 190 -10.46 -29.85 7.03
CA GLU A 190 -10.33 -29.75 8.48
C GLU A 190 -9.02 -29.01 8.79
N VAL A 191 -9.14 -27.73 9.13
CA VAL A 191 -8.00 -26.92 9.59
C VAL A 191 -7.72 -27.36 11.02
N ARG A 192 -6.71 -28.18 11.22
CA ARG A 192 -6.19 -28.47 12.56
C ARG A 192 -5.46 -27.24 13.12
N PRO A 193 -5.68 -26.90 14.38
CA PRO A 193 -5.14 -25.70 15.05
C PRO A 193 -3.61 -25.66 15.14
#